data_bc7ca95e77a1dc19698995f2044f6198
#
_entry.id   bc7ca95e77a1dc19698995f2044f6198
#
_cell.length_a   1.000
_cell.length_b   1.000
_cell.length_c   1.000
_cell.angle_alpha   90.00
_cell.angle_beta   90.00
_cell.angle_gamma   90.00
#
_symmetry.space_group_name_H-M   'P 1'
#
loop_
_entity.id
_entity.type
_entity.pdbx_description
1 polymer ?
#
loop_
_entity_poly.entity_id
_entity_poly.type
_entity_poly.pdbx_seq_one_letter_code
_entity_poly.pdbx_strand_id
1 'polypeptide(L)'
;RSFLRLLKGTKALEQNNVALVIEQLNEDMGEYKDEFMLQMLFEHLSDICAEADKPIVLMIDEVDSATNNQVFFDFLAQLRGYYIRRDIQPTFQSVILAGVHDVRNLKRKIRPDEEHKINSPWNIASEFKVEMSFSIQDIAGMLEEYENDHHTGMCIEEMAQAIYDYTSGYPFLVSRLCKFMDEEISIKKGSKNAAWTRDGFNEAIKMTLDEKNTLFESLNDKLLNFPELNFMLNSLLFMGIII
;
A
#
# COMPACT_ATOMS: atom_id res chain seq x y z
N ARG A 1 -12.89 -3.48 -17.76
CA ARG A 1 -14.00 -4.32 -17.21
C ARG A 1 -13.96 -4.43 -15.68
N SER A 2 -12.81 -4.66 -15.05
CA SER A 2 -12.70 -4.74 -13.57
C SER A 2 -13.00 -3.40 -12.90
N PHE A 3 -12.49 -2.29 -13.44
CA PHE A 3 -12.78 -0.94 -12.97
C PHE A 3 -14.28 -0.59 -13.05
N LEU A 4 -14.94 -0.95 -14.14
CA LEU A 4 -16.39 -0.76 -14.29
C LEU A 4 -17.21 -1.55 -13.24
N ARG A 5 -16.77 -2.76 -12.86
CA ARG A 5 -17.40 -3.52 -11.78
C ARG A 5 -17.28 -2.82 -10.43
N LEU A 6 -16.12 -2.21 -10.16
CA LEU A 6 -15.91 -1.41 -8.94
C LEU A 6 -16.84 -0.20 -8.90
N LEU A 7 -16.95 0.54 -10.00
CA LEU A 7 -17.88 1.68 -10.09
C LEU A 7 -19.32 1.25 -9.83
N LYS A 8 -19.80 0.18 -10.48
CA LYS A 8 -21.16 -0.35 -10.31
C LYS A 8 -21.44 -0.91 -8.90
N GLY A 9 -20.41 -1.39 -8.19
CA GLY A 9 -20.56 -1.94 -6.83
C GLY A 9 -20.41 -0.90 -5.71
N THR A 10 -20.15 0.35 -6.05
CA THR A 10 -19.91 1.41 -5.05
C THR A 10 -21.22 2.09 -4.69
N LYS A 11 -21.80 1.78 -3.52
CA LYS A 11 -23.05 2.37 -3.02
C LYS A 11 -23.09 3.89 -3.06
N ALA A 12 -21.95 4.58 -2.88
CA ALA A 12 -21.86 6.03 -2.94
C ALA A 12 -22.11 6.60 -4.35
N LEU A 13 -22.06 5.76 -5.39
CA LEU A 13 -22.28 6.12 -6.79
C LEU A 13 -23.61 5.60 -7.34
N GLU A 14 -24.48 5.06 -6.50
CA GLU A 14 -25.83 4.56 -6.88
C GLU A 14 -26.87 5.67 -7.08
N GLN A 15 -26.44 6.92 -7.04
CA GLN A 15 -27.34 8.07 -7.34
C GLN A 15 -27.77 8.03 -8.81
N ASN A 16 -29.01 8.41 -9.10
CA ASN A 16 -29.62 8.27 -10.43
C ASN A 16 -28.78 8.84 -11.56
N ASN A 17 -28.19 10.02 -11.40
CA ASN A 17 -27.42 10.66 -12.47
C ASN A 17 -26.06 9.98 -12.68
N VAL A 18 -25.37 9.64 -11.61
CA VAL A 18 -24.07 8.91 -11.69
C VAL A 18 -24.28 7.53 -12.28
N ALA A 19 -25.36 6.83 -11.90
CA ALA A 19 -25.68 5.52 -12.45
C ALA A 19 -25.87 5.56 -13.97
N LEU A 20 -26.55 6.59 -14.49
CA LEU A 20 -26.74 6.79 -15.93
C LEU A 20 -25.40 6.98 -16.66
N VAL A 21 -24.48 7.78 -16.12
CA VAL A 21 -23.16 7.96 -16.72
C VAL A 21 -22.36 6.65 -16.72
N ILE A 22 -22.46 5.85 -15.66
CA ILE A 22 -21.80 4.53 -15.59
C ILE A 22 -22.40 3.55 -16.60
N GLU A 23 -23.72 3.61 -16.84
CA GLU A 23 -24.37 2.81 -17.87
C GLU A 23 -23.90 3.23 -19.26
N GLN A 24 -23.86 4.52 -19.55
CA GLN A 24 -23.36 5.05 -20.82
C GLN A 24 -21.89 4.64 -21.08
N LEU A 25 -21.03 4.74 -20.07
CA LEU A 25 -19.65 4.24 -20.16
C LEU A 25 -19.60 2.75 -20.52
N ASN A 26 -20.50 1.93 -19.97
CA ASN A 26 -20.56 0.51 -20.28
C ASN A 26 -21.04 0.23 -21.71
N GLU A 27 -22.00 1.01 -22.21
CA GLU A 27 -22.49 0.93 -23.58
C GLU A 27 -21.39 1.31 -24.57
N ASP A 28 -20.73 2.46 -24.37
CA ASP A 28 -19.64 2.94 -25.21
C ASP A 28 -18.46 1.96 -25.27
N MET A 29 -18.09 1.37 -24.13
CA MET A 29 -17.08 0.30 -24.09
C MET A 29 -17.49 -0.96 -24.87
N GLY A 30 -18.80 -1.21 -25.00
CA GLY A 30 -19.36 -2.31 -25.78
C GLY A 30 -19.41 -1.98 -27.28
N GLU A 31 -19.77 -0.76 -27.63
CA GLU A 31 -19.93 -0.27 -28.99
C GLU A 31 -18.57 -0.09 -29.69
N TYR A 32 -17.68 0.66 -29.04
CA TYR A 32 -16.36 1.01 -29.61
C TYR A 32 -15.30 -0.09 -29.47
N LYS A 33 -15.47 -1.04 -28.54
CA LYS A 33 -14.58 -2.19 -28.31
C LYS A 33 -13.09 -1.81 -28.32
N ASP A 34 -12.38 -2.18 -29.40
CA ASP A 34 -10.95 -1.93 -29.54
C ASP A 34 -10.63 -0.46 -29.90
N GLU A 35 -11.62 0.31 -30.31
CA GLU A 35 -11.51 1.74 -30.60
C GLU A 35 -11.79 2.61 -29.36
N PHE A 36 -12.20 2.03 -28.25
CA PHE A 36 -12.44 2.75 -26.99
C PHE A 36 -11.13 3.31 -26.44
N MET A 37 -10.96 4.63 -26.60
CA MET A 37 -9.74 5.33 -26.23
C MET A 37 -9.74 5.79 -24.77
N LEU A 38 -8.55 5.98 -24.22
CA LEU A 38 -8.34 6.50 -22.87
C LEU A 38 -9.01 7.88 -22.67
N GLN A 39 -9.04 8.71 -23.69
CA GLN A 39 -9.72 10.00 -23.65
C GLN A 39 -11.21 9.85 -23.36
N MET A 40 -11.91 8.92 -24.02
CA MET A 40 -13.33 8.64 -23.80
C MET A 40 -13.58 8.18 -22.35
N LEU A 41 -12.68 7.36 -21.81
CA LEU A 41 -12.74 6.97 -20.39
C LEU A 41 -12.68 8.21 -19.48
N PHE A 42 -11.79 9.15 -19.75
CA PHE A 42 -11.63 10.33 -18.91
C PHE A 42 -12.78 11.33 -19.05
N GLU A 43 -13.45 11.41 -20.20
CA GLU A 43 -14.69 12.16 -20.39
C GLU A 43 -15.77 11.61 -19.45
N HIS A 44 -16.03 10.30 -19.47
CA HIS A 44 -16.98 9.67 -18.54
C HIS A 44 -16.58 9.82 -17.06
N LEU A 45 -15.29 9.74 -16.73
CA LEU A 45 -14.84 9.97 -15.36
C LEU A 45 -15.07 11.41 -14.90
N SER A 46 -14.92 12.37 -15.81
CA SER A 46 -15.25 13.78 -15.57
C SER A 46 -16.75 13.95 -15.30
N ASP A 47 -17.59 13.34 -16.12
CA ASP A 47 -19.06 13.39 -15.96
C ASP A 47 -19.50 12.73 -14.64
N ILE A 48 -18.89 11.59 -14.27
CA ILE A 48 -19.13 10.97 -12.94
C ILE A 48 -18.77 11.95 -11.82
N CYS A 49 -17.64 12.64 -11.92
CA CYS A 49 -17.23 13.62 -10.92
C CYS A 49 -18.17 14.84 -10.88
N ALA A 50 -18.72 15.22 -12.03
CA ALA A 50 -19.68 16.35 -12.14
C ALA A 50 -21.02 16.03 -11.48
N GLU A 51 -21.52 14.81 -11.68
CA GLU A 51 -22.84 14.37 -11.20
C GLU A 51 -22.81 13.84 -9.75
N ALA A 52 -21.63 13.62 -9.16
CA ALA A 52 -21.52 13.10 -7.80
C ALA A 52 -21.82 14.17 -6.73
N ASP A 53 -22.65 13.84 -5.74
CA ASP A 53 -22.97 14.73 -4.61
C ASP A 53 -21.78 15.10 -3.75
N LYS A 54 -20.73 14.30 -3.78
CA LYS A 54 -19.51 14.47 -2.97
C LYS A 54 -18.28 14.37 -3.83
N PRO A 55 -17.22 15.12 -3.49
CA PRO A 55 -15.94 15.00 -4.15
C PRO A 55 -15.43 13.56 -4.11
N ILE A 56 -14.96 13.05 -5.25
CA ILE A 56 -14.42 11.70 -5.39
C ILE A 56 -12.90 11.74 -5.23
N VAL A 57 -12.36 10.85 -4.41
CA VAL A 57 -10.92 10.58 -4.29
C VAL A 57 -10.61 9.26 -4.99
N LEU A 58 -9.68 9.29 -5.95
CA LEU A 58 -9.18 8.10 -6.62
C LEU A 58 -7.97 7.55 -5.87
N MET A 59 -8.04 6.29 -5.45
CA MET A 59 -6.93 5.59 -4.81
C MET A 59 -6.49 4.43 -5.71
N ILE A 60 -5.19 4.40 -6.04
CA ILE A 60 -4.59 3.35 -6.87
C ILE A 60 -3.44 2.72 -6.08
N ASP A 61 -3.60 1.44 -5.76
CA ASP A 61 -2.58 0.65 -5.08
C ASP A 61 -1.73 -0.15 -6.07
N GLU A 62 -0.55 -0.55 -5.65
CA GLU A 62 0.42 -1.33 -6.43
C GLU A 62 0.76 -0.70 -7.79
N VAL A 63 0.91 0.62 -7.83
CA VAL A 63 1.22 1.35 -9.09
C VAL A 63 2.51 0.85 -9.76
N ASP A 64 3.39 0.21 -9.00
CA ASP A 64 4.64 -0.37 -9.51
C ASP A 64 4.41 -1.53 -10.47
N SER A 65 3.34 -2.28 -10.31
CA SER A 65 2.99 -3.41 -11.18
C SER A 65 2.68 -2.97 -12.62
N ALA A 66 2.24 -1.72 -12.77
CA ALA A 66 1.88 -1.13 -14.05
C ALA A 66 3.01 -0.28 -14.69
N THR A 67 4.19 -0.23 -14.08
CA THR A 67 5.28 0.68 -14.48
C THR A 67 5.90 0.38 -15.85
N ASN A 68 5.72 -0.83 -16.37
CA ASN A 68 6.18 -1.22 -17.70
C ASN A 68 5.11 -1.01 -18.79
N ASN A 69 3.97 -0.39 -18.46
CA ASN A 69 2.85 -0.23 -19.35
C ASN A 69 2.69 1.23 -19.80
N GLN A 70 2.86 1.51 -21.11
CA GLN A 70 2.69 2.83 -21.68
C GLN A 70 1.29 3.39 -21.39
N VAL A 71 0.25 2.55 -21.44
CA VAL A 71 -1.14 2.96 -21.16
C VAL A 71 -1.28 3.53 -19.75
N PHE A 72 -0.54 3.01 -18.78
CA PHE A 72 -0.55 3.56 -17.43
C PHE A 72 0.06 4.96 -17.36
N PHE A 73 1.13 5.23 -18.09
CA PHE A 73 1.70 6.58 -18.18
C PHE A 73 0.76 7.56 -18.83
N ASP A 74 0.09 7.12 -19.91
CA ASP A 74 -0.89 7.95 -20.60
C ASP A 74 -2.10 8.23 -19.69
N PHE A 75 -2.53 7.24 -18.91
CA PHE A 75 -3.56 7.41 -17.88
C PHE A 75 -3.16 8.45 -16.85
N LEU A 76 -1.97 8.33 -16.33
CA LEU A 76 -1.43 9.29 -15.39
C LEU A 76 -1.30 10.71 -16.03
N ALA A 77 -0.88 10.82 -17.26
CA ALA A 77 -0.81 12.10 -17.97
C ALA A 77 -2.19 12.75 -18.15
N GLN A 78 -3.23 11.96 -18.43
CA GLN A 78 -4.60 12.41 -18.48
C GLN A 78 -5.08 12.92 -17.11
N LEU A 79 -4.83 12.16 -16.02
CA LEU A 79 -5.15 12.60 -14.66
C LEU A 79 -4.58 13.99 -14.37
N ARG A 80 -3.31 14.21 -14.71
CA ARG A 80 -2.68 15.51 -14.54
C ARG A 80 -3.35 16.57 -15.41
N GLY A 81 -3.65 16.28 -16.67
CA GLY A 81 -4.30 17.20 -17.60
C GLY A 81 -5.65 17.69 -17.07
N TYR A 82 -6.45 16.78 -16.54
CA TYR A 82 -7.73 17.10 -15.91
C TYR A 82 -7.54 17.90 -14.62
N TYR A 83 -6.60 17.51 -13.77
CA TYR A 83 -6.31 18.23 -12.53
C TYR A 83 -5.89 19.68 -12.78
N ILE A 84 -5.08 19.95 -13.80
CA ILE A 84 -4.66 21.32 -14.14
C ILE A 84 -5.86 22.16 -14.58
N ARG A 85 -6.84 21.57 -15.26
CA ARG A 85 -8.05 22.22 -15.76
C ARG A 85 -9.26 22.08 -14.84
N ARG A 86 -9.09 21.67 -13.59
CA ARG A 86 -10.18 21.36 -12.65
C ARG A 86 -11.14 22.52 -12.39
N ASP A 87 -10.70 23.76 -12.64
CA ASP A 87 -11.55 24.93 -12.46
C ASP A 87 -12.64 25.05 -13.53
N ILE A 88 -12.45 24.39 -14.68
CA ILE A 88 -13.38 24.41 -15.82
C ILE A 88 -13.85 23.02 -16.25
N GLN A 89 -13.18 21.97 -15.77
CA GLN A 89 -13.47 20.59 -16.12
C GLN A 89 -13.50 19.74 -14.84
N PRO A 90 -14.67 19.19 -14.44
CA PRO A 90 -14.79 18.36 -13.26
C PRO A 90 -13.81 17.18 -13.28
N THR A 91 -13.23 16.87 -12.12
CA THR A 91 -12.30 15.76 -11.97
C THR A 91 -12.23 15.31 -10.53
N PHE A 92 -11.44 14.28 -10.25
CA PHE A 92 -11.17 13.82 -8.88
C PHE A 92 -10.65 14.94 -8.00
N GLN A 93 -11.15 15.02 -6.77
CA GLN A 93 -10.68 15.94 -5.73
C GLN A 93 -9.18 15.75 -5.45
N SER A 94 -8.77 14.50 -5.36
CA SER A 94 -7.37 14.10 -5.26
C SER A 94 -7.16 12.69 -5.79
N VAL A 95 -5.90 12.37 -6.10
CA VAL A 95 -5.48 11.04 -6.50
C VAL A 95 -4.37 10.60 -5.55
N ILE A 96 -4.55 9.44 -4.90
CA ILE A 96 -3.57 8.82 -4.01
C ILE A 96 -2.99 7.63 -4.74
N LEU A 97 -1.67 7.62 -4.90
CA LEU A 97 -0.93 6.52 -5.51
C LEU A 97 -0.10 5.84 -4.44
N ALA A 98 -0.31 4.54 -4.24
CA ALA A 98 0.48 3.72 -3.35
C ALA A 98 1.36 2.75 -4.16
N GLY A 99 2.62 2.61 -3.76
CA GLY A 99 3.59 1.75 -4.41
C GLY A 99 4.96 1.83 -3.76
N VAL A 100 5.84 0.93 -4.12
CA VAL A 100 7.19 0.82 -3.54
C VAL A 100 8.15 1.87 -4.10
N HIS A 101 7.92 2.33 -5.33
CA HIS A 101 8.83 3.22 -6.04
C HIS A 101 8.21 4.62 -6.21
N ASP A 102 9.05 5.65 -6.09
CA ASP A 102 8.64 7.00 -6.40
C ASP A 102 8.20 7.11 -7.88
N VAL A 103 6.95 7.48 -8.09
CA VAL A 103 6.34 7.64 -9.43
C VAL A 103 7.14 8.63 -10.29
N ARG A 104 7.81 9.61 -9.67
CA ARG A 104 8.68 10.58 -10.35
C ARG A 104 9.88 9.92 -11.03
N ASN A 105 10.33 8.79 -10.53
CA ASN A 105 11.49 8.05 -11.03
C ASN A 105 11.13 6.92 -12.01
N LEU A 106 9.84 6.61 -12.21
CA LEU A 106 9.41 5.50 -13.06
C LEU A 106 9.81 5.66 -14.52
N LYS A 107 9.78 6.87 -15.08
CA LYS A 107 10.21 7.13 -16.46
C LYS A 107 11.69 6.81 -16.74
N ARG A 108 12.57 7.00 -15.75
CA ARG A 108 14.00 6.70 -15.90
C ARG A 108 14.31 5.24 -16.19
N LYS A 109 13.46 4.32 -15.73
CA LYS A 109 13.65 2.89 -15.96
C LYS A 109 13.20 2.43 -17.35
N ILE A 110 12.26 3.15 -17.99
CA ILE A 110 11.63 2.73 -19.25
C ILE A 110 12.34 3.30 -20.48
N ARG A 111 12.92 4.50 -20.37
CA ARG A 111 13.62 5.19 -21.47
C ARG A 111 14.91 5.83 -20.98
N PRO A 112 15.97 5.04 -20.77
CA PRO A 112 17.27 5.58 -20.29
C PRO A 112 17.89 6.56 -21.28
N ASP A 113 17.59 6.49 -22.58
CA ASP A 113 18.22 7.29 -23.63
C ASP A 113 17.54 8.65 -23.90
N GLU A 114 16.39 8.97 -23.27
CA GLU A 114 15.74 10.27 -23.38
C GLU A 114 16.18 11.24 -22.28
N GLU A 115 17.47 11.58 -22.26
CA GLU A 115 18.10 12.39 -21.18
C GLU A 115 17.61 13.84 -21.05
N HIS A 116 16.83 14.41 -21.96
CA HIS A 116 16.66 15.86 -22.00
C HIS A 116 15.24 16.46 -22.03
N LYS A 117 14.18 15.69 -21.77
CA LYS A 117 12.86 16.28 -21.54
C LYS A 117 12.38 16.00 -20.11
N ILE A 118 12.98 16.74 -19.19
CA ILE A 118 12.70 16.71 -17.74
C ILE A 118 11.40 17.46 -17.45
N ASN A 119 10.29 17.02 -17.99
CA ASN A 119 9.00 17.37 -17.42
C ASN A 119 8.29 16.07 -17.08
N SER A 120 8.71 15.49 -15.94
CA SER A 120 7.89 14.45 -15.33
C SER A 120 6.48 15.00 -15.18
N PRO A 121 5.43 14.31 -15.67
CA PRO A 121 4.05 14.75 -15.43
C PRO A 121 3.71 14.85 -13.94
N TRP A 122 4.62 14.47 -13.05
CA TRP A 122 4.44 14.31 -11.59
C TRP A 122 5.10 15.39 -10.74
N ASN A 123 5.53 16.51 -11.32
CA ASN A 123 6.02 17.66 -10.54
C ASN A 123 4.95 18.23 -9.59
N ILE A 124 3.69 17.85 -9.77
CA ILE A 124 2.56 18.24 -8.92
C ILE A 124 2.29 17.21 -7.80
N ALA A 125 2.93 16.05 -7.82
CA ALA A 125 2.77 15.05 -6.78
C ALA A 125 3.44 15.53 -5.48
N SER A 126 2.66 15.59 -4.42
CA SER A 126 3.13 15.83 -3.06
C SER A 126 3.48 14.50 -2.41
N GLU A 127 4.58 14.45 -1.67
CA GLU A 127 4.90 13.28 -0.87
C GLU A 127 3.95 13.19 0.32
N PHE A 128 3.44 12.00 0.54
CA PHE A 128 2.65 11.70 1.72
C PHE A 128 3.61 11.19 2.80
N LYS A 129 4.10 12.13 3.62
CA LYS A 129 5.05 11.82 4.70
C LYS A 129 4.27 11.38 5.94
N VAL A 130 3.94 10.11 5.99
CA VAL A 130 3.35 9.48 7.18
C VAL A 130 4.31 8.42 7.67
N GLU A 131 4.64 8.49 8.96
CA GLU A 131 5.32 7.37 9.63
C GLU A 131 4.36 6.19 9.70
N MET A 132 4.75 5.08 9.09
CA MET A 132 3.92 3.87 9.00
C MET A 132 4.28 2.85 10.08
N SER A 133 5.37 3.06 10.80
CA SER A 133 5.80 2.19 11.89
C SER A 133 5.02 2.52 13.16
N PHE A 134 4.62 1.51 13.90
CA PHE A 134 4.00 1.70 15.21
C PHE A 134 5.02 2.18 16.23
N SER A 135 4.68 3.16 17.03
CA SER A 135 5.42 3.49 18.23
C SER A 135 5.16 2.46 19.34
N ILE A 136 5.97 2.49 20.40
CA ILE A 136 5.74 1.65 21.59
C ILE A 136 4.35 1.91 22.17
N GLN A 137 3.90 3.16 22.15
CA GLN A 137 2.58 3.57 22.64
C GLN A 137 1.45 3.01 21.79
N ASP A 138 1.61 2.98 20.45
CA ASP A 138 0.62 2.40 19.56
C ASP A 138 0.49 0.88 19.80
N ILE A 139 1.63 0.19 19.97
CA ILE A 139 1.64 -1.24 20.29
C ILE A 139 1.00 -1.47 21.66
N ALA A 140 1.34 -0.65 22.67
CA ALA A 140 0.74 -0.78 24.01
C ALA A 140 -0.78 -0.57 23.95
N GLY A 141 -1.28 0.43 23.24
CA GLY A 141 -2.72 0.65 23.06
C GLY A 141 -3.43 -0.53 22.41
N MET A 142 -2.82 -1.12 21.37
CA MET A 142 -3.35 -2.34 20.72
C MET A 142 -3.39 -3.53 21.68
N LEU A 143 -2.35 -3.71 22.50
CA LEU A 143 -2.29 -4.77 23.49
C LEU A 143 -3.26 -4.54 24.65
N GLU A 144 -3.52 -3.30 25.03
CA GLU A 144 -4.53 -2.95 26.05
C GLU A 144 -5.94 -3.34 25.60
N GLU A 145 -6.31 -3.05 24.34
CA GLU A 145 -7.59 -3.52 23.79
C GLU A 145 -7.69 -5.04 23.82
N TYR A 146 -6.62 -5.73 23.40
CA TYR A 146 -6.57 -7.18 23.43
C TYR A 146 -6.68 -7.76 24.86
N GLU A 147 -5.98 -7.16 25.84
CA GLU A 147 -6.00 -7.58 27.24
C GLU A 147 -7.38 -7.40 27.87
N ASN A 148 -8.10 -6.31 27.51
CA ASN A 148 -9.46 -6.09 27.97
C ASN A 148 -10.43 -7.18 27.51
N ASP A 149 -10.22 -7.75 26.32
CA ASP A 149 -11.07 -8.80 25.78
C ASP A 149 -10.69 -10.19 26.25
N HIS A 150 -9.40 -10.46 26.49
CA HIS A 150 -8.88 -11.82 26.69
C HIS A 150 -8.33 -12.10 28.09
N HIS A 151 -8.05 -11.07 28.89
CA HIS A 151 -7.58 -11.19 30.30
C HIS A 151 -6.39 -12.14 30.45
N THR A 152 -5.34 -11.94 29.64
CA THR A 152 -4.15 -12.81 29.62
C THR A 152 -3.23 -12.62 30.82
N GLY A 153 -3.32 -11.47 31.50
CA GLY A 153 -2.44 -11.08 32.60
C GLY A 153 -1.04 -10.68 32.15
N MET A 154 -0.87 -10.29 30.85
CA MET A 154 0.43 -9.80 30.38
C MET A 154 0.77 -8.43 30.98
N CYS A 155 2.05 -8.17 31.16
CA CYS A 155 2.54 -6.82 31.41
C CYS A 155 2.61 -6.10 30.05
N ILE A 156 1.66 -5.18 29.81
CA ILE A 156 1.48 -4.52 28.51
C ILE A 156 2.72 -3.73 28.12
N GLU A 157 3.28 -2.95 29.04
CA GLU A 157 4.44 -2.10 28.78
C GLU A 157 5.69 -2.92 28.41
N GLU A 158 5.95 -4.00 29.15
CA GLU A 158 7.08 -4.89 28.87
C GLU A 158 6.91 -5.64 27.55
N MET A 159 5.69 -6.07 27.25
CA MET A 159 5.38 -6.78 26.01
C MET A 159 5.46 -5.84 24.80
N ALA A 160 4.90 -4.63 24.92
CA ALA A 160 4.99 -3.61 23.86
C ALA A 160 6.44 -3.23 23.55
N GLN A 161 7.24 -3.02 24.61
CA GLN A 161 8.66 -2.75 24.45
C GLN A 161 9.39 -3.91 23.77
N ALA A 162 9.13 -5.16 24.19
CA ALA A 162 9.78 -6.32 23.60
C ALA A 162 9.41 -6.50 22.12
N ILE A 163 8.15 -6.29 21.77
CA ILE A 163 7.70 -6.34 20.37
C ILE A 163 8.37 -5.22 19.55
N TYR A 164 8.41 -4.00 20.09
CA TYR A 164 9.05 -2.87 19.41
C TYR A 164 10.55 -3.10 19.19
N ASP A 165 11.27 -3.55 20.20
CA ASP A 165 12.73 -3.81 20.11
C ASP A 165 13.07 -4.81 19.01
N TYR A 166 12.16 -5.75 18.75
CA TYR A 166 12.36 -6.78 17.74
C TYR A 166 11.88 -6.40 16.34
N THR A 167 10.86 -5.55 16.24
CA THR A 167 10.20 -5.23 14.98
C THR A 167 10.45 -3.80 14.50
N SER A 168 11.01 -2.93 15.35
CA SER A 168 11.07 -1.47 15.16
C SER A 168 9.69 -0.90 14.79
N GLY A 169 8.62 -1.50 15.27
CA GLY A 169 7.25 -1.11 15.00
C GLY A 169 6.75 -1.45 13.59
N TYR A 170 7.49 -2.24 12.79
CA TYR A 170 7.04 -2.60 11.44
C TYR A 170 5.72 -3.38 11.50
N PRO A 171 4.60 -2.86 10.94
CA PRO A 171 3.24 -3.35 11.21
C PRO A 171 3.04 -4.83 10.92
N PHE A 172 3.61 -5.31 9.81
CA PHE A 172 3.52 -6.73 9.44
C PHE A 172 4.16 -7.64 10.50
N LEU A 173 5.37 -7.29 10.98
CA LEU A 173 6.07 -8.10 11.99
C LEU A 173 5.37 -8.05 13.35
N VAL A 174 4.89 -6.86 13.76
CA VAL A 174 4.09 -6.69 14.99
C VAL A 174 2.86 -7.59 14.94
N SER A 175 2.07 -7.48 13.87
CA SER A 175 0.87 -8.31 13.69
C SER A 175 1.20 -9.80 13.64
N ARG A 176 2.29 -10.18 12.96
CA ARG A 176 2.67 -11.59 12.82
C ARG A 176 3.09 -12.23 14.13
N LEU A 177 3.90 -11.52 14.94
CA LEU A 177 4.29 -11.99 16.28
C LEU A 177 3.07 -12.15 17.19
N CYS A 178 2.18 -11.14 17.24
CA CYS A 178 0.96 -11.21 18.04
C CYS A 178 0.07 -12.39 17.59
N LYS A 179 -0.05 -12.61 16.28
CA LYS A 179 -0.83 -13.71 15.73
C LYS A 179 -0.27 -15.07 16.13
N PHE A 180 1.04 -15.29 16.06
CA PHE A 180 1.66 -16.53 16.53
C PHE A 180 1.42 -16.76 18.00
N MET A 181 1.52 -15.72 18.83
CA MET A 181 1.24 -15.84 20.27
C MET A 181 -0.22 -16.21 20.52
N ASP A 182 -1.15 -15.56 19.83
CA ASP A 182 -2.58 -15.76 20.04
C ASP A 182 -3.11 -17.10 19.50
N GLU A 183 -2.75 -17.47 18.28
CA GLU A 183 -3.34 -18.59 17.58
C GLU A 183 -2.57 -19.90 17.81
N GLU A 184 -1.23 -19.89 17.71
CA GLU A 184 -0.46 -21.13 17.70
C GLU A 184 0.14 -21.48 19.06
N ILE A 185 0.79 -20.50 19.71
CA ILE A 185 1.44 -20.74 21.01
C ILE A 185 0.40 -20.93 22.11
N SER A 186 -0.71 -20.20 22.05
CA SER A 186 -1.81 -20.39 23.01
C SER A 186 -2.39 -21.79 22.96
N ILE A 187 -2.55 -22.37 21.75
CA ILE A 187 -3.00 -23.75 21.58
C ILE A 187 -1.94 -24.70 22.08
N LYS A 188 -0.67 -24.51 21.72
CA LYS A 188 0.45 -25.38 22.13
C LYS A 188 0.64 -25.40 23.65
N LYS A 189 0.51 -24.24 24.30
CA LYS A 189 0.65 -24.08 25.76
C LYS A 189 -0.65 -24.32 26.54
N GLY A 190 -1.77 -24.48 25.85
CA GLY A 190 -3.08 -24.75 26.44
C GLY A 190 -3.77 -23.53 27.07
N SER A 191 -3.20 -22.34 26.98
CA SER A 191 -3.84 -21.10 27.43
C SER A 191 -3.20 -19.86 26.82
N LYS A 192 -4.00 -18.79 26.69
CA LYS A 192 -3.53 -17.46 26.26
C LYS A 192 -2.58 -16.85 27.29
N ASN A 193 -2.86 -17.02 28.57
CA ASN A 193 -1.98 -16.52 29.66
C ASN A 193 -0.55 -17.08 29.53
N ALA A 194 -0.39 -18.36 29.20
CA ALA A 194 0.92 -18.97 29.01
C ALA A 194 1.62 -18.52 27.71
N ALA A 195 0.84 -18.15 26.71
CA ALA A 195 1.37 -17.63 25.45
C ALA A 195 1.87 -16.19 25.56
N TRP A 196 1.13 -15.31 26.25
CA TRP A 196 1.45 -13.90 26.41
C TRP A 196 2.46 -13.66 27.57
N THR A 197 3.55 -14.39 27.51
CA THR A 197 4.69 -14.31 28.42
C THR A 197 5.97 -14.09 27.62
N ARG A 198 7.08 -13.77 28.28
CA ARG A 198 8.39 -13.63 27.63
C ARG A 198 8.81 -14.91 26.89
N ASP A 199 8.49 -16.08 27.45
CA ASP A 199 8.80 -17.35 26.80
C ASP A 199 7.95 -17.59 25.56
N GLY A 200 6.65 -17.26 25.61
CA GLY A 200 5.79 -17.33 24.44
C GLY A 200 6.23 -16.37 23.35
N PHE A 201 6.61 -15.16 23.71
CA PHE A 201 7.18 -14.19 22.77
C PHE A 201 8.46 -14.71 22.09
N ASN A 202 9.38 -15.31 22.85
CA ASN A 202 10.59 -15.90 22.29
C ASN A 202 10.30 -17.08 21.35
N GLU A 203 9.25 -17.86 21.62
CA GLU A 203 8.78 -18.89 20.69
C GLU A 203 8.20 -18.27 19.41
N ALA A 204 7.41 -17.20 19.53
CA ALA A 204 6.84 -16.48 18.37
C ALA A 204 7.94 -15.92 17.46
N ILE A 205 9.03 -15.38 18.03
CA ILE A 205 10.19 -14.95 17.27
C ILE A 205 10.76 -16.09 16.42
N LYS A 206 11.00 -17.26 17.04
CA LYS A 206 11.53 -18.42 16.31
C LYS A 206 10.62 -18.84 15.18
N MET A 207 9.31 -18.91 15.44
CA MET A 207 8.33 -19.25 14.41
C MET A 207 8.31 -18.24 13.26
N THR A 208 8.44 -16.94 13.57
CA THR A 208 8.52 -15.88 12.55
C THR A 208 9.76 -16.02 11.67
N LEU A 209 10.90 -16.40 12.25
CA LEU A 209 12.15 -16.61 11.51
C LEU A 209 12.14 -17.89 10.68
N ASP A 210 11.49 -18.94 11.18
CA ASP A 210 11.40 -20.23 10.49
C ASP A 210 10.33 -20.24 9.39
N GLU A 211 9.44 -19.24 9.41
CA GLU A 211 8.37 -19.13 8.43
C GLU A 211 8.90 -18.70 7.06
N LYS A 212 8.47 -19.43 6.03
CA LYS A 212 8.62 -18.98 4.64
C LYS A 212 7.62 -17.86 4.37
N ASN A 213 8.00 -16.62 4.60
CA ASN A 213 7.15 -15.48 4.28
C ASN A 213 7.74 -14.65 3.15
N THR A 214 6.85 -14.04 2.37
CA THR A 214 7.20 -13.25 1.18
C THR A 214 8.08 -12.05 1.50
N LEU A 215 8.03 -11.52 2.73
CA LEU A 215 8.88 -10.40 3.17
C LEU A 215 10.36 -10.83 3.20
N PHE A 216 10.66 -11.95 3.88
CA PHE A 216 12.03 -12.44 3.99
C PHE A 216 12.54 -13.01 2.68
N GLU A 217 11.68 -13.69 1.89
CA GLU A 217 12.03 -14.14 0.54
C GLU A 217 12.39 -12.95 -0.36
N SER A 218 11.56 -11.90 -0.39
CA SER A 218 11.84 -10.68 -1.16
C SER A 218 13.11 -9.96 -0.70
N LEU A 219 13.38 -9.95 0.61
CA LEU A 219 14.60 -9.36 1.15
C LEU A 219 15.85 -10.16 0.72
N ASN A 220 15.79 -11.49 0.85
CA ASN A 220 16.85 -12.38 0.41
C ASN A 220 17.12 -12.28 -1.09
N ASP A 221 16.09 -12.25 -1.91
CA ASP A 221 16.23 -12.06 -3.36
C ASP A 221 16.91 -10.74 -3.69
N LYS A 222 16.59 -9.65 -2.97
CA LYS A 222 17.28 -8.37 -3.15
C LYS A 222 18.75 -8.45 -2.76
N LEU A 223 19.08 -9.11 -1.65
CA LEU A 223 20.47 -9.28 -1.21
C LEU A 223 21.28 -10.15 -2.18
N LEU A 224 20.66 -11.16 -2.79
CA LEU A 224 21.30 -12.01 -3.80
C LEU A 224 21.49 -11.28 -5.13
N ASN A 225 20.52 -10.46 -5.53
CA ASN A 225 20.55 -9.75 -6.81
C ASN A 225 21.39 -8.45 -6.78
N PHE A 226 21.69 -7.91 -5.58
CA PHE A 226 22.47 -6.69 -5.39
C PHE A 226 23.67 -6.94 -4.46
N PRO A 227 24.80 -7.43 -4.99
CA PRO A 227 25.98 -7.74 -4.18
C PRO A 227 26.52 -6.58 -3.36
N GLU A 228 26.42 -5.35 -3.87
CA GLU A 228 26.84 -4.14 -3.16
C GLU A 228 25.98 -3.89 -1.90
N LEU A 229 24.66 -4.10 -2.01
CA LEU A 229 23.74 -4.00 -0.88
C LEU A 229 24.06 -5.07 0.18
N ASN A 230 24.33 -6.28 -0.25
CA ASN A 230 24.73 -7.39 0.62
C ASN A 230 26.04 -7.08 1.35
N PHE A 231 27.03 -6.56 0.64
CA PHE A 231 28.29 -6.14 1.23
C PHE A 231 28.11 -5.02 2.26
N MET A 232 27.33 -3.98 1.93
CA MET A 232 26.99 -2.90 2.86
C MET A 232 26.32 -3.42 4.12
N LEU A 233 25.31 -4.27 3.98
CA LEU A 233 24.56 -4.84 5.10
C LEU A 233 25.47 -5.68 6.00
N ASN A 234 26.29 -6.55 5.43
CA ASN A 234 27.26 -7.35 6.17
C ASN A 234 28.30 -6.48 6.90
N SER A 235 28.76 -5.40 6.26
CA SER A 235 29.70 -4.46 6.89
C SER A 235 29.08 -3.75 8.09
N LEU A 236 27.83 -3.32 7.99
CA LEU A 236 27.09 -2.72 9.10
C LEU A 236 26.84 -3.71 10.25
N LEU A 237 26.38 -4.92 9.94
CA LEU A 237 25.98 -5.91 10.95
C LEU A 237 27.18 -6.55 11.66
N PHE A 238 28.28 -6.81 10.96
CA PHE A 238 29.37 -7.61 11.50
C PHE A 238 30.67 -6.81 11.74
N MET A 239 30.86 -5.69 11.07
CA MET A 239 32.09 -4.88 11.21
C MET A 239 31.86 -3.54 11.92
N GLY A 240 30.60 -3.11 12.07
CA GLY A 240 30.27 -1.82 12.68
C GLY A 240 30.81 -0.62 11.88
N ILE A 241 31.12 -0.82 10.60
CA ILE A 241 31.67 0.22 9.72
C ILE A 241 30.49 0.88 8.98
N ILE A 242 30.30 2.16 9.26
CA ILE A 242 29.44 3.03 8.45
C ILE A 242 30.27 3.46 7.24
N ILE A 243 29.88 3.03 6.05
CA ILE A 243 30.51 3.43 4.77
C ILE A 243 29.88 4.74 4.30
#